data_9fb7b2963c68cfdbc37c722d03c1964d
#
_entry.id   9fb7b2963c68cfdbc37c722d03c1964d
#
_cell.length_a   1.000
_cell.length_b   1.000
_cell.length_c   1.000
_cell.angle_alpha   90.00
_cell.angle_beta   90.00
_cell.angle_gamma   90.00
#
_symmetry.space_group_name_H-M   'P 1'
#
loop_
_entity.id
_entity.type
_entity.pdbx_description
1 polymer ?
#
loop_
_entity_poly.entity_id
_entity_poly.type
_entity_poly.pdbx_seq_one_letter_code
_entity_poly.pdbx_strand_id
1 'polypeptide(L)'
;MGGNFPFPVKYGYTTVGWVEAGPADLEGRVVFALHPHQNIFNVPSSSVVRLPNSLPPSRAVLAANMETALNAVWDGAPGPADRIAIVGAGAVGALVAFLCGRIAGAEVTLVDINPARAEVARKLNVDFASPERAPADCDLVFQASATASGLATALESCGDEATVVDLSWYGKGQIEIPLGAAFHSRRLRLVSSQVGQVAPSRRPRWTRNRRLAAALSLLGDDRLDALIAPAVTFQDLPARLPDILKAKSNILCQLICYA
;
A
#
# COMPACT_ATOMS: atom_id res chain seq x y z
N MET A 1 -3.12 4.21 -14.97
CA MET A 1 -4.07 5.14 -15.60
C MET A 1 -3.59 5.49 -17.00
N GLY A 2 -4.47 5.51 -17.99
CA GLY A 2 -4.17 5.97 -19.35
C GLY A 2 -5.03 7.19 -19.69
N GLY A 3 -4.44 8.21 -20.31
CA GLY A 3 -5.05 9.50 -20.62
C GLY A 3 -4.59 10.62 -19.70
N ASN A 4 -5.04 11.82 -19.97
CA ASN A 4 -4.72 13.03 -19.21
C ASN A 4 -5.98 13.61 -18.56
N PHE A 5 -5.84 14.11 -17.32
CA PHE A 5 -6.90 14.90 -16.70
C PHE A 5 -7.09 16.27 -17.41
N PRO A 6 -8.34 16.79 -17.50
CA PRO A 6 -9.55 16.17 -16.98
C PRO A 6 -9.95 14.93 -17.80
N PHE A 7 -11.05 14.63 -18.19
CA PHE A 7 -11.51 13.43 -18.89
C PHE A 7 -11.45 13.57 -20.42
N PRO A 8 -11.39 12.42 -21.17
CA PRO A 8 -11.52 11.02 -20.72
C PRO A 8 -10.23 10.41 -20.19
N VAL A 9 -10.34 9.59 -19.13
CA VAL A 9 -9.24 8.89 -18.48
C VAL A 9 -9.62 7.42 -18.29
N LYS A 10 -8.73 6.49 -18.65
CA LYS A 10 -8.84 5.09 -18.25
C LYS A 10 -8.32 4.94 -16.82
N TYR A 11 -9.20 4.56 -15.91
CA TYR A 11 -8.85 4.28 -14.52
C TYR A 11 -8.13 2.94 -14.36
N GLY A 12 -7.54 2.76 -13.17
CA GLY A 12 -6.80 1.57 -12.79
C GLY A 12 -5.33 1.65 -13.17
N TYR A 13 -4.55 0.81 -12.52
CA TYR A 13 -3.11 0.68 -12.77
C TYR A 13 -2.59 -0.71 -12.45
N THR A 14 -3.48 -1.63 -12.06
CA THR A 14 -3.13 -3.00 -11.66
C THR A 14 -3.98 -3.98 -12.44
N THR A 15 -3.34 -4.84 -13.22
CA THR A 15 -3.99 -5.89 -13.99
C THR A 15 -3.25 -7.20 -13.82
N VAL A 16 -4.02 -8.28 -13.65
CA VAL A 16 -3.54 -9.66 -13.65
C VAL A 16 -4.33 -10.41 -14.72
N GLY A 17 -3.66 -11.12 -15.59
CA GLY A 17 -4.31 -11.81 -16.68
C GLY A 17 -3.40 -12.83 -17.37
N TRP A 18 -3.97 -13.52 -18.35
CA TRP A 18 -3.27 -14.51 -19.17
C TRP A 18 -2.62 -13.84 -20.38
N VAL A 19 -1.46 -14.32 -20.77
CA VAL A 19 -0.85 -13.94 -22.04
C VAL A 19 -1.43 -14.83 -23.14
N GLU A 20 -2.24 -14.25 -24.02
CA GLU A 20 -2.84 -14.97 -25.15
C GLU A 20 -1.84 -15.24 -26.27
N ALA A 21 -0.99 -14.25 -26.57
CA ALA A 21 0.05 -14.36 -27.57
C ALA A 21 1.28 -13.53 -27.18
N GLY A 22 2.48 -14.05 -27.47
CA GLY A 22 3.72 -13.37 -27.12
C GLY A 22 4.93 -14.28 -27.17
N PRO A 23 6.02 -13.94 -26.47
CA PRO A 23 7.18 -14.81 -26.33
C PRO A 23 6.78 -16.18 -25.72
N ALA A 24 7.41 -17.25 -26.22
CA ALA A 24 7.07 -18.65 -25.86
C ALA A 24 7.17 -18.95 -24.35
N ASP A 25 8.00 -18.21 -23.61
CA ASP A 25 8.12 -18.34 -22.14
C ASP A 25 7.01 -17.64 -21.35
N LEU A 26 6.24 -16.76 -22.00
CA LEU A 26 5.13 -16.01 -21.40
C LEU A 26 3.76 -16.53 -21.87
N GLU A 27 3.64 -17.04 -23.06
CA GLU A 27 2.36 -17.51 -23.64
C GLU A 27 1.70 -18.55 -22.74
N GLY A 28 0.40 -18.39 -22.49
CA GLY A 28 -0.37 -19.22 -21.58
C GLY A 28 -0.03 -19.02 -20.08
N ARG A 29 0.79 -18.04 -19.73
CA ARG A 29 1.16 -17.75 -18.34
C ARG A 29 0.32 -16.62 -17.77
N VAL A 30 0.09 -16.69 -16.45
CA VAL A 30 -0.50 -15.58 -15.71
C VAL A 30 0.59 -14.56 -15.40
N VAL A 31 0.31 -13.30 -15.70
CA VAL A 31 1.22 -12.19 -15.51
C VAL A 31 0.54 -11.04 -14.77
N PHE A 32 1.36 -10.23 -14.12
CA PHE A 32 1.00 -8.92 -13.59
C PHE A 32 1.50 -7.84 -14.53
N ALA A 33 0.68 -6.80 -14.74
CA ALA A 33 1.06 -5.60 -15.46
C ALA A 33 0.53 -4.32 -14.77
N LEU A 34 1.28 -3.24 -14.85
CA LEU A 34 0.80 -1.90 -14.50
C LEU A 34 0.01 -1.35 -15.70
N HIS A 35 -1.28 -1.64 -15.76
CA HIS A 35 -2.15 -1.26 -16.86
C HIS A 35 -3.53 -0.80 -16.34
N PRO A 36 -4.17 0.21 -16.97
CA PRO A 36 -5.54 0.59 -16.63
C PRO A 36 -6.55 -0.52 -16.97
N HIS A 37 -7.77 -0.40 -16.41
CA HIS A 37 -8.86 -1.36 -16.63
C HIS A 37 -9.14 -1.57 -18.10
N GLN A 38 -8.95 -2.81 -18.55
CA GLN A 38 -9.20 -3.25 -19.92
C GLN A 38 -9.20 -4.79 -19.97
N ASN A 39 -10.04 -5.38 -20.82
CA ASN A 39 -10.12 -6.83 -20.98
C ASN A 39 -8.96 -7.40 -21.79
N ILE A 40 -8.65 -6.83 -22.96
CA ILE A 40 -7.54 -7.24 -23.83
C ILE A 40 -6.70 -6.02 -24.20
N PHE A 41 -5.38 -6.14 -24.09
CA PHE A 41 -4.45 -5.07 -24.42
C PHE A 41 -3.07 -5.61 -24.81
N ASN A 42 -2.32 -4.82 -25.55
CA ASN A 42 -0.94 -5.12 -25.93
C ASN A 42 0.03 -4.25 -25.13
N VAL A 43 1.08 -4.89 -24.61
CA VAL A 43 2.19 -4.22 -23.91
C VAL A 43 3.50 -4.87 -24.27
N PRO A 44 4.64 -4.17 -24.16
CA PRO A 44 5.95 -4.81 -24.30
C PRO A 44 6.11 -5.95 -23.29
N SER A 45 6.73 -7.05 -23.70
CA SER A 45 7.00 -8.21 -22.83
C SER A 45 7.82 -7.82 -21.59
N SER A 46 8.65 -6.80 -21.68
CA SER A 46 9.41 -6.24 -20.55
C SER A 46 8.57 -5.51 -19.52
N SER A 47 7.30 -5.22 -19.82
CA SER A 47 6.36 -4.52 -18.93
C SER A 47 5.49 -5.46 -18.11
N VAL A 48 5.61 -6.77 -18.30
CA VAL A 48 4.89 -7.78 -17.55
C VAL A 48 5.80 -8.57 -16.63
N VAL A 49 5.26 -9.01 -15.51
CA VAL A 49 5.98 -9.87 -14.56
C VAL A 49 5.18 -11.16 -14.37
N ARG A 50 5.81 -12.30 -14.64
CA ARG A 50 5.18 -13.61 -14.41
C ARG A 50 4.89 -13.81 -12.93
N LEU A 51 3.69 -14.29 -12.63
CA LEU A 51 3.31 -14.62 -11.27
C LEU A 51 4.07 -15.87 -10.78
N PRO A 52 4.51 -15.88 -9.51
CA PRO A 52 4.91 -17.13 -8.86
C PRO A 52 3.78 -18.16 -8.93
N ASN A 53 4.10 -19.42 -9.18
CA ASN A 53 3.10 -20.49 -9.37
C ASN A 53 2.18 -20.68 -8.15
N SER A 54 2.66 -20.37 -6.96
CA SER A 54 1.91 -20.47 -5.69
C SER A 54 1.07 -19.24 -5.37
N LEU A 55 1.17 -18.15 -6.15
CA LEU A 55 0.45 -16.90 -5.88
C LEU A 55 -0.89 -16.90 -6.59
N PRO A 56 -2.03 -16.84 -5.85
CA PRO A 56 -3.34 -16.68 -6.46
C PRO A 56 -3.46 -15.39 -7.27
N PRO A 57 -4.01 -15.41 -8.49
CA PRO A 57 -4.21 -14.21 -9.31
C PRO A 57 -5.00 -13.10 -8.59
N SER A 58 -6.01 -13.49 -7.80
CA SER A 58 -6.80 -12.56 -6.99
C SER A 58 -5.95 -11.77 -5.97
N ARG A 59 -4.92 -12.38 -5.41
CA ARG A 59 -4.04 -11.71 -4.44
C ARG A 59 -2.96 -10.89 -5.13
N ALA A 60 -2.55 -11.29 -6.32
CA ALA A 60 -1.56 -10.57 -7.11
C ALA A 60 -2.00 -9.14 -7.50
N VAL A 61 -3.29 -8.81 -7.46
CA VAL A 61 -3.80 -7.45 -7.69
C VAL A 61 -3.27 -6.44 -6.67
N LEU A 62 -2.81 -6.88 -5.50
CA LEU A 62 -2.20 -6.04 -4.48
C LEU A 62 -0.73 -5.69 -4.80
N ALA A 63 -0.13 -6.19 -5.88
CA ALA A 63 1.31 -6.08 -6.12
C ALA A 63 1.80 -4.63 -6.17
N ALA A 64 1.09 -3.72 -6.81
CA ALA A 64 1.47 -2.30 -6.86
C ALA A 64 1.40 -1.63 -5.47
N ASN A 65 0.41 -2.00 -4.66
CA ASN A 65 0.27 -1.49 -3.28
C ASN A 65 1.34 -2.11 -2.37
N MET A 66 1.65 -3.40 -2.55
CA MET A 66 2.74 -4.07 -1.84
C MET A 66 4.11 -3.48 -2.21
N GLU A 67 4.30 -3.12 -3.49
CA GLU A 67 5.52 -2.44 -3.93
C GLU A 67 5.69 -1.07 -3.25
N THR A 68 4.60 -0.32 -3.08
CA THR A 68 4.57 0.94 -2.34
C THR A 68 4.90 0.72 -0.87
N ALA A 69 4.26 -0.26 -0.23
CA ALA A 69 4.51 -0.59 1.17
C ALA A 69 5.96 -1.05 1.40
N LEU A 70 6.48 -1.91 0.53
CA LEU A 70 7.87 -2.39 0.60
C LEU A 70 8.88 -1.23 0.48
N ASN A 71 8.63 -0.29 -0.44
CA ASN A 71 9.49 0.88 -0.60
C ASN A 71 9.49 1.75 0.65
N ALA A 72 8.31 1.99 1.25
CA ALA A 72 8.16 2.77 2.46
C ALA A 72 8.88 2.12 3.66
N VAL A 73 8.77 0.80 3.81
CA VAL A 73 9.52 0.05 4.83
C VAL A 73 11.03 0.18 4.62
N TRP A 74 11.50 0.22 3.37
CA TRP A 74 12.92 0.50 3.10
C TRP A 74 13.34 1.92 3.44
N ASP A 75 12.46 2.92 3.22
CA ASP A 75 12.73 4.32 3.56
C ASP A 75 12.73 4.54 5.07
N GLY A 76 11.84 3.85 5.81
CA GLY A 76 11.77 3.92 7.27
C GLY A 76 12.84 3.09 7.97
N ALA A 77 13.33 2.02 7.32
CA ALA A 77 14.36 1.12 7.85
C ALA A 77 14.08 0.59 9.28
N PRO A 78 12.87 0.05 9.57
CA PRO A 78 12.55 -0.48 10.90
C PRO A 78 13.49 -1.62 11.29
N GLY A 79 13.80 -1.71 12.58
CA GLY A 79 14.63 -2.72 13.19
C GLY A 79 13.87 -3.71 14.09
N PRO A 80 14.55 -4.75 14.57
CA PRO A 80 14.02 -5.62 15.61
C PRO A 80 13.68 -4.83 16.88
N ALA A 81 12.56 -5.19 17.52
CA ALA A 81 12.04 -4.61 18.76
C ALA A 81 11.58 -3.14 18.66
N ASP A 82 11.53 -2.54 17.45
CA ASP A 82 10.98 -1.20 17.27
C ASP A 82 9.49 -1.16 17.62
N ARG A 83 9.05 -0.07 18.26
CA ARG A 83 7.66 0.30 18.40
C ARG A 83 7.24 1.15 17.19
N ILE A 84 6.28 0.62 16.41
CA ILE A 84 5.91 1.16 15.10
C ILE A 84 4.42 1.45 15.06
N ALA A 85 4.05 2.70 14.73
CA ALA A 85 2.67 3.04 14.44
C ALA A 85 2.46 3.23 12.93
N ILE A 86 1.32 2.78 12.40
CA ILE A 86 0.90 3.05 11.03
C ILE A 86 -0.44 3.80 11.08
N VAL A 87 -0.43 5.08 10.74
CA VAL A 87 -1.61 5.94 10.74
C VAL A 87 -2.29 5.90 9.37
N GLY A 88 -3.49 5.33 9.34
CA GLY A 88 -4.26 5.06 8.13
C GLY A 88 -4.26 3.59 7.75
N ALA A 89 -5.36 2.88 8.05
CA ALA A 89 -5.55 1.45 7.75
C ALA A 89 -6.21 1.22 6.38
N GLY A 90 -5.79 1.99 5.36
CA GLY A 90 -6.07 1.70 3.96
C GLY A 90 -5.26 0.52 3.45
N ALA A 91 -5.41 0.15 2.17
CA ALA A 91 -4.69 -0.99 1.60
C ALA A 91 -3.16 -0.89 1.77
N VAL A 92 -2.57 0.29 1.54
CA VAL A 92 -1.12 0.49 1.68
C VAL A 92 -0.69 0.44 3.14
N GLY A 93 -1.39 1.14 4.05
CA GLY A 93 -1.08 1.12 5.48
C GLY A 93 -1.18 -0.29 6.09
N ALA A 94 -2.19 -1.06 5.71
CA ALA A 94 -2.33 -2.45 6.13
C ALA A 94 -1.18 -3.34 5.62
N LEU A 95 -0.70 -3.11 4.39
CA LEU A 95 0.46 -3.82 3.85
C LEU A 95 1.78 -3.41 4.53
N VAL A 96 1.93 -2.13 4.92
CA VAL A 96 3.07 -1.70 5.75
C VAL A 96 3.02 -2.39 7.11
N ALA A 97 1.85 -2.41 7.77
CA ALA A 97 1.66 -3.09 9.05
C ALA A 97 1.98 -4.59 8.95
N PHE A 98 1.52 -5.25 7.88
CA PHE A 98 1.86 -6.66 7.61
C PHE A 98 3.37 -6.89 7.50
N LEU A 99 4.09 -6.01 6.79
CA LEU A 99 5.54 -6.14 6.63
C LEU A 99 6.28 -5.89 7.95
N CYS A 100 5.91 -4.84 8.68
CA CYS A 100 6.52 -4.50 9.97
C CYS A 100 6.23 -5.56 11.04
N GLY A 101 5.02 -6.13 11.09
CA GLY A 101 4.66 -7.18 12.03
C GLY A 101 5.41 -8.52 11.83
N ARG A 102 6.25 -8.62 10.80
CA ARG A 102 7.14 -9.77 10.55
C ARG A 102 8.59 -9.51 11.00
N ILE A 103 8.87 -8.34 11.55
CA ILE A 103 10.17 -8.02 12.11
C ILE A 103 10.22 -8.57 13.55
N ALA A 104 11.29 -9.23 13.89
CA ALA A 104 11.44 -9.89 15.17
C ALA A 104 11.27 -8.91 16.35
N GLY A 105 10.30 -9.16 17.21
CA GLY A 105 10.03 -8.38 18.41
C GLY A 105 9.44 -6.98 18.16
N ALA A 106 9.15 -6.59 16.92
CA ALA A 106 8.52 -5.28 16.65
C ALA A 106 7.09 -5.23 17.21
N GLU A 107 6.76 -4.14 17.89
CA GLU A 107 5.42 -3.82 18.39
C GLU A 107 4.72 -2.94 17.37
N VAL A 108 3.74 -3.49 16.64
CA VAL A 108 3.12 -2.81 15.49
C VAL A 108 1.66 -2.51 15.77
N THR A 109 1.29 -1.22 15.73
CA THR A 109 -0.09 -0.76 15.89
C THR A 109 -0.59 -0.08 14.62
N LEU A 110 -1.69 -0.58 14.08
CA LEU A 110 -2.43 0.03 12.98
C LEU A 110 -3.47 1.01 13.55
N VAL A 111 -3.39 2.28 13.17
CA VAL A 111 -4.23 3.37 13.70
C VAL A 111 -5.20 3.85 12.64
N ASP A 112 -6.51 3.86 12.93
CA ASP A 112 -7.53 4.37 11.99
C ASP A 112 -8.78 4.87 12.74
N ILE A 113 -9.46 5.84 12.12
CA ILE A 113 -10.75 6.36 12.60
C ILE A 113 -11.90 5.36 12.42
N ASN A 114 -11.74 4.39 11.51
CA ASN A 114 -12.77 3.40 11.21
C ASN A 114 -12.56 2.13 12.05
N PRO A 115 -13.43 1.86 13.06
CA PRO A 115 -13.26 0.72 13.93
C PRO A 115 -13.34 -0.64 13.21
N ALA A 116 -13.97 -0.70 12.03
CA ALA A 116 -14.01 -1.92 11.23
C ALA A 116 -12.60 -2.41 10.78
N ARG A 117 -11.59 -1.52 10.82
CA ARG A 117 -10.20 -1.87 10.52
C ARG A 117 -9.53 -2.73 11.60
N ALA A 118 -10.10 -2.80 12.80
CA ALA A 118 -9.63 -3.71 13.86
C ALA A 118 -9.63 -5.18 13.41
N GLU A 119 -10.61 -5.59 12.61
CA GLU A 119 -10.65 -6.96 12.09
C GLU A 119 -9.53 -7.22 11.06
N VAL A 120 -9.17 -6.22 10.27
CA VAL A 120 -8.01 -6.30 9.36
C VAL A 120 -6.72 -6.43 10.15
N ALA A 121 -6.51 -5.59 11.18
CA ALA A 121 -5.34 -5.67 12.05
C ALA A 121 -5.21 -7.04 12.72
N ARG A 122 -6.31 -7.57 13.26
CA ARG A 122 -6.38 -8.90 13.86
C ARG A 122 -5.95 -10.00 12.88
N LYS A 123 -6.44 -9.95 11.64
CA LYS A 123 -6.06 -10.93 10.60
C LYS A 123 -4.60 -10.81 10.19
N LEU A 124 -4.05 -9.61 10.20
CA LEU A 124 -2.64 -9.37 9.91
C LEU A 124 -1.72 -9.66 11.10
N ASN A 125 -2.28 -9.98 12.27
CA ASN A 125 -1.58 -10.22 13.54
C ASN A 125 -0.77 -9.00 13.99
N VAL A 126 -1.42 -7.83 14.01
CA VAL A 126 -0.91 -6.56 14.56
C VAL A 126 -1.98 -5.91 15.43
N ASP A 127 -1.58 -4.99 16.30
CA ASP A 127 -2.51 -4.28 17.16
C ASP A 127 -3.33 -3.23 16.37
N PHE A 128 -4.46 -2.81 16.97
CA PHE A 128 -5.31 -1.76 16.43
C PHE A 128 -5.61 -0.70 17.50
N ALA A 129 -5.59 0.56 17.11
CA ALA A 129 -6.03 1.68 17.95
C ALA A 129 -6.84 2.71 17.16
N SER A 130 -7.73 3.43 17.83
CA SER A 130 -8.27 4.69 17.32
C SER A 130 -7.22 5.80 17.46
N PRO A 131 -7.33 6.94 16.75
CA PRO A 131 -6.36 8.04 16.87
C PRO A 131 -6.17 8.54 18.30
N GLU A 132 -7.25 8.57 19.10
CA GLU A 132 -7.23 9.00 20.50
C GLU A 132 -6.48 8.03 21.42
N ARG A 133 -6.23 6.82 20.95
CA ARG A 133 -5.50 5.74 21.64
C ARG A 133 -4.26 5.30 20.89
N ALA A 134 -3.82 6.14 19.93
CA ALA A 134 -2.58 5.85 19.20
C ALA A 134 -1.42 5.66 20.18
N PRO A 135 -0.50 4.71 19.91
CA PRO A 135 0.66 4.52 20.78
C PRO A 135 1.52 5.77 20.81
N ALA A 136 2.13 6.04 21.94
CA ALA A 136 3.13 7.08 22.12
C ALA A 136 4.53 6.47 22.15
N ASP A 137 5.54 7.33 22.04
CA ASP A 137 6.95 6.93 22.16
C ASP A 137 7.36 5.85 21.14
N CYS A 138 6.87 6.03 19.90
CA CYS A 138 7.22 5.15 18.78
C CYS A 138 8.58 5.52 18.19
N ASP A 139 9.37 4.53 17.83
CA ASP A 139 10.66 4.69 17.14
C ASP A 139 10.45 5.11 15.68
N LEU A 140 9.35 4.64 15.07
CA LEU A 140 9.01 4.87 13.68
C LEU A 140 7.50 4.97 13.50
N VAL A 141 7.06 5.96 12.71
CA VAL A 141 5.65 6.10 12.35
C VAL A 141 5.49 6.20 10.84
N PHE A 142 4.56 5.42 10.27
CA PHE A 142 4.17 5.53 8.87
C PHE A 142 2.86 6.29 8.75
N GLN A 143 2.84 7.35 7.94
CA GLN A 143 1.64 8.14 7.63
C GLN A 143 1.08 7.71 6.27
N ALA A 144 -0.10 7.10 6.27
CA ALA A 144 -0.79 6.58 5.08
C ALA A 144 -2.26 7.02 4.98
N SER A 145 -2.68 8.00 5.83
CA SER A 145 -4.09 8.42 5.88
C SER A 145 -4.45 9.49 4.86
N ALA A 146 -3.48 10.18 4.28
CA ALA A 146 -3.63 11.33 3.39
C ALA A 146 -4.48 12.47 3.98
N THR A 147 -4.41 12.68 5.31
CA THR A 147 -5.12 13.75 6.03
C THR A 147 -4.18 14.54 6.93
N ALA A 148 -4.49 15.83 7.14
CA ALA A 148 -3.72 16.68 8.07
C ALA A 148 -3.82 16.16 9.51
N SER A 149 -5.02 15.72 9.93
CA SER A 149 -5.23 15.14 11.28
C SER A 149 -4.42 13.86 11.48
N GLY A 150 -4.35 12.98 10.46
CA GLY A 150 -3.52 11.78 10.56
C GLY A 150 -2.02 12.10 10.63
N LEU A 151 -1.55 13.14 9.93
CA LEU A 151 -0.17 13.59 10.06
C LEU A 151 0.12 14.17 11.46
N ALA A 152 -0.82 14.90 12.05
CA ALA A 152 -0.72 15.37 13.43
C ALA A 152 -0.62 14.18 14.40
N THR A 153 -1.53 13.18 14.29
CA THR A 153 -1.47 11.94 15.08
C THR A 153 -0.12 11.23 14.91
N ALA A 154 0.42 11.17 13.68
CA ALA A 154 1.70 10.55 13.42
C ALA A 154 2.87 11.25 14.16
N LEU A 155 2.88 12.59 14.16
CA LEU A 155 3.89 13.36 14.88
C LEU A 155 3.74 13.23 16.41
N GLU A 156 2.51 13.17 16.92
CA GLU A 156 2.24 12.99 18.35
C GLU A 156 2.66 11.60 18.85
N SER A 157 2.55 10.58 18.01
CA SER A 157 2.94 9.20 18.32
C SER A 157 4.46 8.99 18.42
N CYS A 158 5.28 9.91 17.88
CA CYS A 158 6.72 9.78 17.84
C CYS A 158 7.37 9.89 19.22
N GLY A 159 8.34 9.05 19.51
CA GLY A 159 9.33 9.24 20.57
C GLY A 159 10.43 10.25 20.18
N ASP A 160 11.44 10.40 21.02
CA ASP A 160 12.57 11.29 20.76
C ASP A 160 13.38 10.83 19.54
N GLU A 161 13.75 11.77 18.67
CA GLU A 161 14.50 11.53 17.42
C GLU A 161 13.84 10.57 16.41
N ALA A 162 12.57 10.20 16.63
CA ALA A 162 11.84 9.29 15.77
C ALA A 162 11.60 9.87 14.37
N THR A 163 11.26 8.98 13.45
CA THR A 163 11.00 9.33 12.06
C THR A 163 9.54 9.08 11.69
N VAL A 164 8.90 10.07 11.06
CA VAL A 164 7.64 9.89 10.33
C VAL A 164 7.96 9.67 8.86
N VAL A 165 7.53 8.53 8.31
CA VAL A 165 7.60 8.26 6.87
C VAL A 165 6.23 8.53 6.27
N ASP A 166 6.12 9.59 5.47
CA ASP A 166 4.87 9.99 4.83
C ASP A 166 4.74 9.38 3.43
N LEU A 167 3.76 8.50 3.28
CA LEU A 167 3.38 7.85 2.02
C LEU A 167 2.20 8.56 1.35
N SER A 168 1.65 9.58 2.02
CA SER A 168 0.41 10.21 1.62
C SER A 168 0.60 11.09 0.39
N TRP A 169 -0.37 11.02 -0.51
CA TRP A 169 -0.46 11.98 -1.60
C TRP A 169 -1.63 12.93 -1.37
N TYR A 170 -1.32 14.17 -1.04
CA TYR A 170 -2.31 15.20 -0.74
C TYR A 170 -2.80 15.96 -2.00
N GLY A 171 -2.45 15.49 -3.19
CA GLY A 171 -2.81 16.13 -4.46
C GLY A 171 -2.11 17.49 -4.61
N LYS A 172 -2.90 18.53 -4.90
CA LYS A 172 -2.43 19.93 -4.97
C LYS A 172 -2.77 20.73 -3.72
N GLY A 173 -3.29 20.06 -2.66
CA GLY A 173 -3.71 20.70 -1.41
C GLY A 173 -2.53 21.17 -0.58
N GLN A 174 -2.74 22.23 0.20
CA GLN A 174 -1.84 22.64 1.27
C GLN A 174 -2.28 21.93 2.55
N ILE A 175 -1.32 21.42 3.30
CA ILE A 175 -1.52 20.71 4.57
C ILE A 175 -0.87 21.50 5.69
N GLU A 176 -1.65 21.83 6.71
CA GLU A 176 -1.12 22.42 7.94
C GLU A 176 -0.47 21.33 8.80
N ILE A 177 0.74 21.60 9.29
CA ILE A 177 1.53 20.67 10.07
C ILE A 177 1.90 21.32 11.41
N PRO A 178 1.67 20.66 12.56
CA PRO A 178 2.00 21.21 13.89
C PRO A 178 3.51 21.08 14.20
N LEU A 179 4.37 21.84 13.52
CA LEU A 179 5.81 21.77 13.70
C LEU A 179 6.31 22.47 15.00
N GLY A 180 5.43 23.20 15.70
CA GLY A 180 5.78 23.95 16.93
C GLY A 180 5.76 23.11 18.21
N ALA A 181 5.21 21.92 18.21
CA ALA A 181 5.11 21.05 19.40
C ALA A 181 6.29 20.05 19.47
N ALA A 182 5.99 18.77 19.46
CA ALA A 182 6.95 17.69 19.58
C ALA A 182 7.99 17.66 18.45
N PHE A 183 7.63 18.12 17.24
CA PHE A 183 8.52 18.04 16.10
C PHE A 183 9.90 18.67 16.35
N HIS A 184 9.93 19.91 16.89
CA HIS A 184 11.18 20.60 17.19
C HIS A 184 11.84 20.07 18.46
N SER A 185 11.06 19.97 19.56
CA SER A 185 11.62 19.63 20.87
C SER A 185 12.18 18.20 20.95
N ARG A 186 11.59 17.27 20.22
CA ARG A 186 12.02 15.86 20.12
C ARG A 186 12.92 15.58 18.91
N ARG A 187 13.30 16.60 18.12
CA ARG A 187 14.16 16.47 16.95
C ARG A 187 13.63 15.43 15.94
N LEU A 188 12.32 15.43 15.69
CA LEU A 188 11.70 14.47 14.79
C LEU A 188 12.15 14.68 13.34
N ARG A 189 12.07 13.63 12.56
CA ARG A 189 12.31 13.63 11.12
C ARG A 189 10.99 13.35 10.38
N LEU A 190 10.73 14.11 9.32
CA LEU A 190 9.62 13.85 8.40
C LEU A 190 10.21 13.54 7.02
N VAL A 191 10.00 12.34 6.52
CA VAL A 191 10.57 11.83 5.27
C VAL A 191 9.45 11.41 4.34
N SER A 192 9.47 11.89 3.10
CA SER A 192 8.52 11.41 2.08
C SER A 192 8.97 10.08 1.48
N SER A 193 8.03 9.15 1.31
CA SER A 193 8.24 7.90 0.57
C SER A 193 7.39 7.87 -0.69
N GLN A 194 8.02 7.67 -1.86
CA GLN A 194 7.33 7.67 -3.14
C GLN A 194 7.84 6.51 -4.01
N VAL A 195 6.92 5.62 -4.38
CA VAL A 195 7.20 4.34 -5.07
C VAL A 195 7.84 4.48 -6.45
N GLY A 196 7.70 5.63 -7.13
CA GLY A 196 8.32 5.88 -8.42
C GLY A 196 9.85 5.82 -8.39
N GLN A 197 10.45 5.96 -7.19
CA GLN A 197 11.89 5.81 -6.97
C GLN A 197 12.14 4.69 -5.95
N VAL A 198 13.15 3.86 -6.21
CA VAL A 198 13.61 2.88 -5.21
C VAL A 198 14.25 3.64 -4.05
N ALA A 199 13.97 3.22 -2.82
CA ALA A 199 14.54 3.80 -1.61
C ALA A 199 16.06 3.99 -1.72
N PRO A 200 16.63 5.15 -1.33
CA PRO A 200 18.06 5.47 -1.54
C PRO A 200 19.01 4.39 -1.05
N SER A 201 18.73 3.81 0.12
CA SER A 201 19.52 2.72 0.73
C SER A 201 19.55 1.43 -0.10
N ARG A 202 18.59 1.25 -1.01
CA ARG A 202 18.45 0.03 -1.82
C ARG A 202 18.90 0.20 -3.27
N ARG A 203 18.97 1.44 -3.79
CA ARG A 203 19.32 1.75 -5.20
C ARG A 203 20.58 1.04 -5.73
N PRO A 204 21.66 0.85 -4.96
CA PRO A 204 22.83 0.21 -5.50
C PRO A 204 22.61 -1.25 -5.94
N ARG A 205 21.59 -1.93 -5.42
CA ARG A 205 21.35 -3.35 -5.68
C ARG A 205 19.95 -3.68 -6.19
N TRP A 206 19.01 -2.73 -6.18
CA TRP A 206 17.61 -2.97 -6.50
C TRP A 206 17.15 -2.12 -7.67
N THR A 207 16.62 -2.78 -8.69
CA THR A 207 15.85 -2.16 -9.77
C THR A 207 14.37 -2.15 -9.42
N ARG A 208 13.56 -1.37 -10.14
CA ARG A 208 12.09 -1.38 -10.01
C ARG A 208 11.53 -2.78 -10.29
N ASN A 209 12.00 -3.46 -11.35
CA ASN A 209 11.55 -4.81 -11.69
C ASN A 209 11.86 -5.82 -10.58
N ARG A 210 13.05 -5.76 -9.98
CA ARG A 210 13.42 -6.61 -8.85
C ARG A 210 12.53 -6.32 -7.63
N ARG A 211 12.19 -5.06 -7.36
CA ARG A 211 11.29 -4.69 -6.27
C ARG A 211 9.88 -5.23 -6.52
N LEU A 212 9.35 -5.09 -7.73
CA LEU A 212 8.03 -5.62 -8.09
C LEU A 212 7.98 -7.16 -7.98
N ALA A 213 9.02 -7.86 -8.43
CA ALA A 213 9.12 -9.31 -8.27
C ALA A 213 9.14 -9.72 -6.78
N ALA A 214 9.85 -8.97 -5.93
CA ALA A 214 9.83 -9.18 -4.48
C ALA A 214 8.44 -8.89 -3.87
N ALA A 215 7.77 -7.84 -4.32
CA ALA A 215 6.40 -7.52 -3.88
C ALA A 215 5.44 -8.66 -4.21
N LEU A 216 5.50 -9.23 -5.41
CA LEU A 216 4.70 -10.41 -5.78
C LEU A 216 5.01 -11.62 -4.89
N SER A 217 6.28 -11.88 -4.56
CA SER A 217 6.65 -12.98 -3.68
C SER A 217 6.12 -12.78 -2.23
N LEU A 218 6.09 -11.55 -1.73
CA LEU A 218 5.56 -11.21 -0.41
C LEU A 218 4.04 -11.39 -0.29
N LEU A 219 3.32 -11.43 -1.41
CA LEU A 219 1.89 -11.68 -1.46
C LEU A 219 1.51 -13.16 -1.30
N GLY A 220 2.46 -14.05 -1.08
CA GLY A 220 2.20 -15.48 -0.88
C GLY A 220 1.40 -15.81 0.40
N ASP A 221 1.28 -14.89 1.35
CA ASP A 221 0.61 -15.08 2.64
C ASP A 221 -0.91 -14.89 2.52
N ASP A 222 -1.69 -15.86 2.97
CA ASP A 222 -3.16 -15.88 2.84
C ASP A 222 -3.87 -14.89 3.77
N ARG A 223 -3.22 -14.40 4.83
CA ARG A 223 -3.76 -13.32 5.68
C ARG A 223 -4.08 -12.05 4.88
N LEU A 224 -3.40 -11.85 3.75
CA LEU A 224 -3.63 -10.71 2.85
C LEU A 224 -4.95 -10.76 2.10
N ASP A 225 -5.63 -11.91 2.07
CA ASP A 225 -7.00 -12.01 1.52
C ASP A 225 -7.99 -11.12 2.29
N ALA A 226 -7.66 -10.78 3.55
CA ALA A 226 -8.42 -9.81 4.34
C ALA A 226 -8.53 -8.40 3.72
N LEU A 227 -7.64 -8.07 2.79
CA LEU A 227 -7.61 -6.78 2.12
C LEU A 227 -8.45 -6.76 0.83
N ILE A 228 -8.92 -7.92 0.36
CA ILE A 228 -9.57 -8.07 -0.93
C ILE A 228 -11.07 -8.24 -0.73
N ALA A 229 -11.84 -7.32 -1.32
CA ALA A 229 -13.29 -7.44 -1.34
C ALA A 229 -13.76 -8.49 -2.39
N PRO A 230 -14.95 -9.07 -2.22
CA PRO A 230 -15.53 -9.97 -3.20
C PRO A 230 -15.52 -9.36 -4.61
N ALA A 231 -15.30 -10.21 -5.61
CA ALA A 231 -15.18 -9.77 -7.00
C ALA A 231 -16.49 -9.15 -7.51
N VAL A 232 -16.33 -8.10 -8.34
CA VAL A 232 -17.41 -7.49 -9.13
C VAL A 232 -17.07 -7.69 -10.59
N THR A 233 -18.07 -8.04 -11.41
CA THR A 233 -17.86 -8.13 -12.86
C THR A 233 -17.63 -6.74 -13.46
N PHE A 234 -16.87 -6.66 -14.54
CA PHE A 234 -16.63 -5.37 -15.21
C PHE A 234 -17.94 -4.73 -15.71
N GLN A 235 -18.91 -5.57 -16.11
CA GLN A 235 -20.23 -5.13 -16.56
C GLN A 235 -21.02 -4.45 -15.44
N ASP A 236 -20.92 -4.96 -14.20
CA ASP A 236 -21.64 -4.41 -13.05
C ASP A 236 -20.90 -3.22 -12.40
N LEU A 237 -19.63 -2.99 -12.77
CA LEU A 237 -18.80 -1.97 -12.15
C LEU A 237 -19.42 -0.56 -12.17
N PRO A 238 -20.05 -0.08 -13.27
CA PRO A 238 -20.65 1.24 -13.28
C PRO A 238 -21.72 1.45 -12.19
N ALA A 239 -22.56 0.41 -11.96
CA ALA A 239 -23.59 0.45 -10.93
C ALA A 239 -23.02 0.37 -9.51
N ARG A 240 -21.88 -0.33 -9.33
CA ARG A 240 -21.23 -0.54 -8.03
C ARG A 240 -20.24 0.56 -7.65
N LEU A 241 -19.77 1.31 -8.62
CA LEU A 241 -18.70 2.30 -8.44
C LEU A 241 -19.03 3.38 -7.38
N PRO A 242 -20.26 3.93 -7.29
CA PRO A 242 -20.61 4.88 -6.24
C PRO A 242 -20.42 4.31 -4.83
N ASP A 243 -20.72 3.03 -4.60
CA ASP A 243 -20.56 2.37 -3.29
C ASP A 243 -19.09 2.06 -3.00
N ILE A 244 -18.32 1.66 -4.01
CA ILE A 244 -16.90 1.36 -3.89
C ILE A 244 -16.12 2.64 -3.53
N LEU A 245 -16.47 3.78 -4.13
CA LEU A 245 -15.77 5.05 -3.96
C LEU A 245 -16.26 5.92 -2.81
N LYS A 246 -17.24 5.46 -2.02
CA LYS A 246 -17.69 6.21 -0.82
C LYS A 246 -16.52 6.45 0.13
N ALA A 247 -16.40 7.68 0.64
CA ALA A 247 -15.33 8.08 1.56
C ALA A 247 -15.23 7.22 2.84
N LYS A 248 -16.34 6.60 3.26
CA LYS A 248 -16.42 5.68 4.42
C LYS A 248 -16.59 4.23 4.00
N SER A 249 -16.18 3.85 2.79
CA SER A 249 -16.23 2.46 2.35
C SER A 249 -15.31 1.58 3.19
N ASN A 250 -15.79 0.39 3.56
CA ASN A 250 -14.96 -0.62 4.20
C ASN A 250 -14.09 -1.40 3.19
N ILE A 251 -14.26 -1.15 1.89
CA ILE A 251 -13.51 -1.81 0.82
C ILE A 251 -12.08 -1.26 0.80
N LEU A 252 -11.09 -2.15 0.90
CA LEU A 252 -9.67 -1.82 0.80
C LEU A 252 -9.14 -2.01 -0.62
N CYS A 253 -9.45 -3.15 -1.21
CA CYS A 253 -9.12 -3.46 -2.59
C CYS A 253 -10.33 -4.15 -3.25
N GLN A 254 -10.93 -3.50 -4.24
CA GLN A 254 -12.01 -4.11 -5.01
C GLN A 254 -11.43 -4.94 -6.15
N LEU A 255 -11.72 -6.24 -6.14
CA LEU A 255 -11.38 -7.12 -7.26
C LEU A 255 -12.43 -6.94 -8.38
N ILE A 256 -11.95 -6.70 -9.60
CA ILE A 256 -12.78 -6.57 -10.80
C ILE A 256 -12.43 -7.72 -11.74
N CYS A 257 -13.42 -8.53 -12.12
CA CYS A 257 -13.25 -9.64 -13.04
C CYS A 257 -13.76 -9.28 -14.44
N TYR A 258 -12.99 -9.67 -15.43
CA TYR A 258 -13.35 -9.59 -16.85
C TYR A 258 -13.79 -10.97 -17.33
N ALA A 259 -14.85 -11.01 -18.14
CA ALA A 259 -15.33 -12.22 -18.81
C ALA A 259 -14.44 -12.53 -20.02
#